data_c956c5141bf8d81a8e6ad5b9147520b2
#
_entry.id   c956c5141bf8d81a8e6ad5b9147520b2
#
_cell.length_a   1.000
_cell.length_b   1.000
_cell.length_c   1.000
_cell.angle_alpha   90.00
_cell.angle_beta   90.00
_cell.angle_gamma   90.00
#
_symmetry.space_group_name_H-M   'P 1'
#
loop_
_entity.id
_entity.type
_entity.pdbx_description
1 polymer ?
#
loop_
_entity_poly.entity_id
_entity_poly.type
_entity_poly.pdbx_seq_one_letter_code
_entity_poly.pdbx_strand_id
1 'polypeptide(L)'
;MLSKARLEAFSDGVFAIAITLLVLTIAPPTDYRDLGSQLWDRWPAVAAYVVSFAVIGIMWVNHHAVFSTVERINRPFVYLNMALLLTVVFVPYPTGVFGEALSRDEGARVAAVVYSVTMTINACAWSAMWLYASSGRRLLTDEFPEERRRAATLAFTSGGLIYASSIGVALINAFACLAFHAQIGRAHV
;
A
#
# COMPACT_ATOMS: atom_id res chain seq x y z
N MET A 1 24.86 -15.72 -6.22
CA MET A 1 23.73 -14.94 -6.79
C MET A 1 22.56 -14.97 -5.82
N LEU A 2 21.79 -13.88 -5.73
CA LEU A 2 20.55 -13.86 -4.93
C LEU A 2 19.52 -14.77 -5.64
N SER A 3 18.94 -15.75 -4.93
CA SER A 3 17.90 -16.60 -5.49
C SER A 3 16.53 -15.91 -5.36
N LYS A 4 15.58 -16.24 -6.28
CA LYS A 4 14.20 -15.76 -6.22
C LYS A 4 13.57 -16.02 -4.85
N ALA A 5 13.69 -17.26 -4.34
CA ALA A 5 13.14 -17.64 -3.05
C ALA A 5 13.66 -16.80 -1.88
N ARG A 6 14.94 -16.41 -1.90
CA ARG A 6 15.50 -15.52 -0.86
C ARG A 6 14.96 -14.10 -0.96
N LEU A 7 14.75 -13.59 -2.16
CA LEU A 7 14.16 -12.26 -2.38
C LEU A 7 12.70 -12.25 -1.93
N GLU A 8 11.96 -13.29 -2.23
CA GLU A 8 10.55 -13.50 -1.83
C GLU A 8 10.45 -13.56 -0.29
N ALA A 9 11.24 -14.42 0.36
CA ALA A 9 11.26 -14.53 1.82
C ALA A 9 11.65 -13.22 2.51
N PHE A 10 12.61 -12.47 1.96
CA PHE A 10 12.95 -11.14 2.46
C PHE A 10 11.77 -10.17 2.34
N SER A 11 11.09 -10.16 1.18
CA SER A 11 9.94 -9.30 0.96
C SER A 11 8.79 -9.64 1.92
N ASP A 12 8.50 -10.93 2.14
CA ASP A 12 7.48 -11.38 3.10
C ASP A 12 7.76 -10.87 4.51
N GLY A 13 9.04 -10.93 4.94
CA GLY A 13 9.46 -10.37 6.21
C GLY A 13 9.23 -8.86 6.31
N VAL A 14 9.49 -8.11 5.23
CA VAL A 14 9.27 -6.66 5.19
C VAL A 14 7.77 -6.34 5.26
N PHE A 15 6.91 -7.05 4.53
CA PHE A 15 5.45 -6.89 4.61
C PHE A 15 4.93 -7.20 6.02
N ALA A 16 5.39 -8.29 6.65
CA ALA A 16 5.01 -8.66 8.01
C ALA A 16 5.37 -7.58 9.02
N ILE A 17 6.57 -6.99 8.92
CA ILE A 17 7.00 -5.89 9.78
C ILE A 17 6.14 -4.64 9.52
N ALA A 18 5.91 -4.27 8.26
CA ALA A 18 5.10 -3.09 7.92
C ALA A 18 3.68 -3.19 8.51
N ILE A 19 3.01 -4.34 8.37
CA ILE A 19 1.68 -4.58 8.95
C ILE A 19 1.69 -4.47 10.48
N THR A 20 2.69 -5.04 11.15
CA THR A 20 2.76 -5.01 12.63
C THR A 20 3.06 -3.62 13.18
N LEU A 21 3.84 -2.82 12.46
CA LEU A 21 4.13 -1.44 12.87
C LEU A 21 2.90 -0.53 12.79
N LEU A 22 1.89 -0.88 12.01
CA LEU A 22 0.65 -0.08 11.92
C LEU A 22 -0.04 0.11 13.28
N VAL A 23 -0.04 -0.88 14.15
CA VAL A 23 -0.69 -0.74 15.46
C VAL A 23 -0.05 0.35 16.32
N LEU A 24 1.25 0.57 16.14
CA LEU A 24 1.98 1.62 16.88
C LEU A 24 1.61 3.04 16.41
N THR A 25 0.86 3.18 15.33
CA THR A 25 0.38 4.48 14.84
C THR A 25 -0.84 4.98 15.61
N ILE A 26 -1.49 4.12 16.38
CA ILE A 26 -2.63 4.49 17.24
C ILE A 26 -2.05 5.00 18.57
N ALA A 27 -2.09 6.32 18.78
CA ALA A 27 -1.58 6.92 20.01
C ALA A 27 -2.41 6.48 21.24
N PRO A 28 -1.78 6.09 22.35
CA PRO A 28 -2.52 5.74 23.56
C PRO A 28 -3.26 6.96 24.15
N PRO A 29 -4.35 6.76 24.94
CA PRO A 29 -4.99 7.83 25.68
C PRO A 29 -4.03 8.56 26.62
N THR A 30 -4.21 9.87 26.78
CA THR A 30 -3.37 10.70 27.65
C THR A 30 -4.00 10.98 29.01
N ASP A 31 -5.34 10.88 29.12
CA ASP A 31 -6.07 11.02 30.39
C ASP A 31 -6.95 9.78 30.65
N TYR A 32 -6.61 9.06 31.71
CA TYR A 32 -7.31 7.84 32.10
C TYR A 32 -8.57 8.08 32.98
N ARG A 33 -8.87 9.35 33.34
CA ARG A 33 -10.08 9.70 34.10
C ARG A 33 -11.31 9.63 33.22
N ASP A 34 -11.18 9.91 31.94
CA ASP A 34 -12.25 9.81 30.94
C ASP A 34 -11.82 8.89 29.78
N LEU A 35 -11.39 7.69 30.14
CA LEU A 35 -10.85 6.71 29.18
C LEU A 35 -11.87 6.32 28.10
N GLY A 36 -13.16 6.20 28.49
CA GLY A 36 -14.21 5.78 27.55
C GLY A 36 -14.41 6.77 26.41
N SER A 37 -14.50 8.07 26.71
CA SER A 37 -14.60 9.12 25.70
C SER A 37 -13.36 9.17 24.81
N GLN A 38 -12.17 9.17 25.40
CA GLN A 38 -10.93 9.22 24.63
C GLN A 38 -10.74 8.01 23.69
N LEU A 39 -11.15 6.82 24.07
CA LEU A 39 -11.12 5.64 23.20
C LEU A 39 -12.14 5.79 22.06
N TRP A 40 -13.33 6.32 22.37
CA TRP A 40 -14.36 6.56 21.35
C TRP A 40 -13.91 7.62 20.33
N ASP A 41 -13.33 8.72 20.79
CA ASP A 41 -12.87 9.83 19.93
C ASP A 41 -11.74 9.42 18.99
N ARG A 42 -11.06 8.30 19.28
CA ARG A 42 -9.98 7.74 18.43
C ARG A 42 -10.45 6.77 17.37
N TRP A 43 -11.77 6.52 17.21
CA TRP A 43 -12.26 5.61 16.18
C TRP A 43 -11.76 5.93 14.77
N PRO A 44 -11.51 7.23 14.36
CA PRO A 44 -10.98 7.50 13.02
C PRO A 44 -9.54 6.99 12.85
N ALA A 45 -8.72 7.06 13.90
CA ALA A 45 -7.37 6.49 13.87
C ALA A 45 -7.41 4.96 13.76
N VAL A 46 -8.33 4.30 14.46
CA VAL A 46 -8.55 2.85 14.35
C VAL A 46 -9.06 2.50 12.95
N ALA A 47 -9.96 3.30 12.36
CA ALA A 47 -10.44 3.09 11.01
C ALA A 47 -9.30 3.23 9.97
N ALA A 48 -8.45 4.26 10.10
CA ALA A 48 -7.28 4.44 9.25
C ALA A 48 -6.30 3.25 9.35
N TYR A 49 -6.07 2.74 10.57
CA TYR A 49 -5.29 1.54 10.82
C TYR A 49 -5.87 0.32 10.09
N VAL A 50 -7.16 0.03 10.25
CA VAL A 50 -7.82 -1.14 9.64
C VAL A 50 -7.76 -1.07 8.12
N VAL A 51 -8.02 0.10 7.53
CA VAL A 51 -7.93 0.32 6.09
C VAL A 51 -6.50 0.07 5.60
N SER A 52 -5.50 0.65 6.25
CA SER A 52 -4.10 0.49 5.86
C SER A 52 -3.60 -0.94 6.06
N PHE A 53 -4.06 -1.64 7.11
CA PHE A 53 -3.78 -3.06 7.30
C PHE A 53 -4.30 -3.89 6.13
N ALA A 54 -5.55 -3.69 5.72
CA ALA A 54 -6.13 -4.38 4.58
C ALA A 54 -5.38 -4.06 3.28
N VAL A 55 -5.01 -2.79 3.06
CA VAL A 55 -4.25 -2.35 1.88
C VAL A 55 -2.88 -3.03 1.83
N ILE A 56 -2.10 -3.05 2.92
CA ILE A 56 -0.80 -3.75 2.95
C ILE A 56 -0.98 -5.26 2.76
N GLY A 57 -2.04 -5.85 3.34
CA GLY A 57 -2.36 -7.26 3.13
C GLY A 57 -2.62 -7.59 1.64
N ILE A 58 -3.38 -6.74 0.95
CA ILE A 58 -3.63 -6.87 -0.50
C ILE A 58 -2.32 -6.68 -1.29
N MET A 59 -1.48 -5.72 -0.90
CA MET A 59 -0.16 -5.54 -1.52
C MET A 59 0.69 -6.80 -1.40
N TRP A 60 0.66 -7.47 -0.24
CA TRP A 60 1.37 -8.74 -0.04
C TRP A 60 0.83 -9.85 -0.94
N VAL A 61 -0.50 -10.01 -1.04
CA VAL A 61 -1.13 -10.99 -1.95
C VAL A 61 -0.72 -10.73 -3.40
N ASN A 62 -0.77 -9.46 -3.84
CA ASN A 62 -0.35 -9.08 -5.18
C ASN A 62 1.15 -9.33 -5.41
N HIS A 63 2.00 -9.09 -4.40
CA HIS A 63 3.43 -9.38 -4.47
C HIS A 63 3.68 -10.86 -4.70
N HIS A 64 3.02 -11.72 -3.92
CA HIS A 64 3.09 -13.17 -4.10
C HIS A 64 2.61 -13.59 -5.50
N ALA A 65 1.49 -13.03 -5.97
CA ALA A 65 0.96 -13.28 -7.31
C ALA A 65 1.94 -12.88 -8.42
N VAL A 66 2.58 -11.71 -8.34
CA VAL A 66 3.61 -11.28 -9.30
C VAL A 66 4.82 -12.21 -9.26
N PHE A 67 5.32 -12.53 -8.07
CA PHE A 67 6.48 -13.40 -7.94
C PHE A 67 6.21 -14.82 -8.44
N SER A 68 4.97 -15.34 -8.32
CA SER A 68 4.62 -16.65 -8.88
C SER A 68 4.72 -16.71 -10.42
N THR A 69 4.58 -15.56 -11.10
CA THR A 69 4.70 -15.46 -12.56
C THR A 69 6.13 -15.19 -13.06
N VAL A 70 7.03 -14.77 -12.16
CA VAL A 70 8.43 -14.48 -12.48
C VAL A 70 9.24 -15.78 -12.36
N GLU A 71 9.90 -16.18 -13.45
CA GLU A 71 10.78 -17.35 -13.48
C GLU A 71 12.20 -17.02 -13.01
N ARG A 72 12.72 -15.88 -13.46
CA ARG A 72 14.11 -15.45 -13.23
C ARG A 72 14.16 -14.05 -12.66
N ILE A 73 15.15 -13.80 -11.80
CA ILE A 73 15.41 -12.46 -11.27
C ILE A 73 16.76 -11.93 -11.77
N ASN A 74 16.86 -10.62 -11.93
CA ASN A 74 18.10 -9.93 -12.24
C ASN A 74 18.28 -8.70 -11.33
N ARG A 75 19.45 -8.07 -11.37
CA ARG A 75 19.76 -6.93 -10.48
C ARG A 75 18.75 -5.78 -10.59
N PRO A 76 18.34 -5.31 -11.78
CA PRO A 76 17.34 -4.24 -11.86
C PRO A 76 16.00 -4.61 -11.23
N PHE A 77 15.52 -5.85 -11.40
CA PHE A 77 14.29 -6.31 -10.76
C PHE A 77 14.41 -6.30 -9.23
N VAL A 78 15.56 -6.72 -8.69
CA VAL A 78 15.83 -6.65 -7.24
C VAL A 78 15.75 -5.21 -6.74
N TYR A 79 16.35 -4.24 -7.45
CA TYR A 79 16.29 -2.83 -7.06
C TYR A 79 14.86 -2.25 -7.16
N LEU A 80 14.10 -2.62 -8.17
CA LEU A 80 12.69 -2.23 -8.28
C LEU A 80 11.85 -2.81 -7.15
N ASN A 81 12.09 -4.08 -6.78
CA ASN A 81 11.47 -4.68 -5.60
C ASN A 81 11.86 -3.93 -4.31
N MET A 82 13.13 -3.58 -4.14
CA MET A 82 13.56 -2.80 -2.96
C MET A 82 12.90 -1.41 -2.92
N ALA A 83 12.76 -0.74 -4.06
CA ALA A 83 12.05 0.53 -4.15
C ALA A 83 10.56 0.38 -3.79
N LEU A 84 9.91 -0.69 -4.24
CA LEU A 84 8.54 -1.02 -3.85
C LEU A 84 8.45 -1.25 -2.33
N LEU A 85 9.30 -2.08 -1.77
CA LEU A 85 9.32 -2.38 -0.33
C LEU A 85 9.55 -1.13 0.51
N LEU A 86 10.40 -0.20 0.06
CA LEU A 86 10.60 1.10 0.71
C LEU A 86 9.28 1.87 0.83
N THR A 87 8.47 1.89 -0.23
CA THR A 87 7.16 2.57 -0.18
C THR A 87 6.18 1.86 0.74
N VAL A 88 6.21 0.52 0.81
CA VAL A 88 5.35 -0.27 1.71
C VAL A 88 5.69 0.00 3.18
N VAL A 89 6.98 -0.03 3.54
CA VAL A 89 7.43 0.23 4.92
C VAL A 89 7.11 1.66 5.36
N PHE A 90 6.99 2.59 4.43
CA PHE A 90 6.64 3.98 4.73
C PHE A 90 5.15 4.19 5.04
N VAL A 91 4.24 3.28 4.62
CA VAL A 91 2.78 3.40 4.80
C VAL A 91 2.35 3.65 6.26
N PRO A 92 2.92 3.00 7.29
CA PRO A 92 2.53 3.24 8.68
C PRO A 92 2.63 4.72 9.09
N TYR A 93 3.66 5.44 8.64
CA TYR A 93 3.85 6.84 9.00
C TYR A 93 2.67 7.74 8.56
N PRO A 94 2.32 7.84 7.25
CA PRO A 94 1.18 8.66 6.84
C PRO A 94 -0.16 8.11 7.36
N THR A 95 -0.28 6.81 7.66
CA THR A 95 -1.46 6.26 8.31
C THR A 95 -1.66 6.86 9.69
N GLY A 96 -0.60 6.93 10.50
CA GLY A 96 -0.67 7.52 11.84
C GLY A 96 -1.00 9.00 11.80
N VAL A 97 -0.31 9.75 10.92
CA VAL A 97 -0.58 11.20 10.72
C VAL A 97 -2.03 11.43 10.30
N PHE A 98 -2.54 10.62 9.37
CA PHE A 98 -3.91 10.75 8.86
C PHE A 98 -4.96 10.39 9.93
N GLY A 99 -4.76 9.27 10.65
CA GLY A 99 -5.66 8.86 11.72
C GLY A 99 -5.73 9.88 12.85
N GLU A 100 -4.60 10.42 13.29
CA GLU A 100 -4.54 11.43 14.35
C GLU A 100 -5.19 12.75 13.87
N ALA A 101 -4.93 13.18 12.64
CA ALA A 101 -5.53 14.39 12.08
C ALA A 101 -7.06 14.28 11.94
N LEU A 102 -7.57 13.10 11.58
CA LEU A 102 -9.01 12.83 11.55
C LEU A 102 -9.63 12.84 12.96
N SER A 103 -8.94 12.31 13.97
CA SER A 103 -9.43 12.27 15.35
C SER A 103 -9.45 13.67 16.01
N ARG A 104 -8.55 14.56 15.58
CA ARG A 104 -8.48 15.94 16.11
C ARG A 104 -9.28 16.96 15.31
N ASP A 105 -9.77 16.57 14.13
CA ASP A 105 -10.37 17.47 13.12
C ASP A 105 -9.45 18.64 12.72
N GLU A 106 -8.14 18.43 12.86
CA GLU A 106 -7.12 19.41 12.53
C GLU A 106 -6.16 18.88 11.45
N GLY A 107 -5.95 19.64 10.39
CA GLY A 107 -5.01 19.27 9.31
C GLY A 107 -5.41 18.03 8.49
N ALA A 108 -6.63 17.51 8.67
CA ALA A 108 -7.08 16.26 8.08
C ALA A 108 -6.96 16.22 6.54
N ARG A 109 -7.19 17.35 5.86
CA ARG A 109 -7.01 17.42 4.39
C ARG A 109 -5.57 17.25 3.97
N VAL A 110 -4.64 17.92 4.67
CA VAL A 110 -3.20 17.82 4.36
C VAL A 110 -2.72 16.39 4.62
N ALA A 111 -3.13 15.80 5.75
CA ALA A 111 -2.79 14.43 6.09
C ALA A 111 -3.35 13.42 5.05
N ALA A 112 -4.61 13.61 4.60
CA ALA A 112 -5.21 12.81 3.54
C ALA A 112 -4.45 12.94 2.20
N VAL A 113 -4.00 14.13 1.85
CA VAL A 113 -3.16 14.35 0.66
C VAL A 113 -1.83 13.63 0.79
N VAL A 114 -1.14 13.73 1.93
CA VAL A 114 0.14 13.02 2.17
C VAL A 114 -0.05 11.51 2.05
N TYR A 115 -1.13 10.96 2.64
CA TYR A 115 -1.46 9.55 2.52
C TYR A 115 -1.71 9.17 1.04
N SER A 116 -2.52 9.94 0.31
CA SER A 116 -2.84 9.69 -1.10
C SER A 116 -1.63 9.78 -2.02
N VAL A 117 -0.72 10.73 -1.78
CA VAL A 117 0.56 10.84 -2.50
C VAL A 117 1.42 9.61 -2.23
N THR A 118 1.50 9.15 -0.98
CA THR A 118 2.23 7.92 -0.64
C THR A 118 1.67 6.71 -1.38
N MET A 119 0.35 6.54 -1.42
CA MET A 119 -0.30 5.46 -2.17
C MET A 119 -0.06 5.56 -3.67
N THR A 120 -0.04 6.78 -4.23
CA THR A 120 0.27 7.01 -5.64
C THR A 120 1.70 6.61 -5.98
N ILE A 121 2.67 6.99 -5.14
CA ILE A 121 4.08 6.59 -5.30
C ILE A 121 4.22 5.07 -5.21
N ASN A 122 3.53 4.44 -4.26
CA ASN A 122 3.51 2.98 -4.15
C ASN A 122 2.95 2.33 -5.43
N ALA A 123 1.81 2.81 -5.96
CA ALA A 123 1.24 2.31 -7.21
C ALA A 123 2.18 2.50 -8.41
N CYS A 124 2.92 3.60 -8.47
CA CYS A 124 3.97 3.81 -9.49
C CYS A 124 5.12 2.80 -9.35
N ALA A 125 5.53 2.47 -8.12
CA ALA A 125 6.56 1.45 -7.88
C ALA A 125 6.08 0.05 -8.32
N TRP A 126 4.83 -0.30 -8.07
CA TRP A 126 4.18 -1.51 -8.60
C TRP A 126 4.19 -1.55 -10.13
N SER A 127 3.75 -0.46 -10.76
CA SER A 127 3.74 -0.33 -12.22
C SER A 127 5.14 -0.52 -12.81
N ALA A 128 6.14 0.14 -12.22
CA ALA A 128 7.53 0.06 -12.68
C ALA A 128 8.08 -1.38 -12.58
N MET A 129 7.84 -2.06 -11.44
CA MET A 129 8.29 -3.44 -11.23
C MET A 129 7.61 -4.40 -12.22
N TRP A 130 6.29 -4.30 -12.38
CA TRP A 130 5.54 -5.15 -13.30
C TRP A 130 5.93 -4.91 -14.76
N LEU A 131 5.97 -3.65 -15.20
CA LEU A 131 6.35 -3.29 -16.58
C LEU A 131 7.75 -3.77 -16.90
N TYR A 132 8.69 -3.68 -15.96
CA TYR A 132 10.04 -4.21 -16.16
C TYR A 132 10.03 -5.73 -16.34
N ALA A 133 9.30 -6.46 -15.49
CA ALA A 133 9.25 -7.92 -15.57
C ALA A 133 8.54 -8.42 -16.81
N SER A 134 7.44 -7.76 -17.22
CA SER A 134 6.55 -8.19 -18.30
C SER A 134 6.95 -7.70 -19.69
N SER A 135 7.77 -6.63 -19.79
CA SER A 135 8.22 -6.08 -21.05
C SER A 135 9.06 -7.09 -21.85
N GLY A 136 8.59 -7.43 -23.04
CA GLY A 136 9.22 -8.46 -23.88
C GLY A 136 9.32 -9.83 -23.19
N ARG A 137 8.43 -10.11 -22.22
CA ARG A 137 8.43 -11.33 -21.38
C ARG A 137 9.76 -11.56 -20.65
N ARG A 138 10.48 -10.51 -20.36
CA ARG A 138 11.88 -10.53 -19.89
C ARG A 138 12.15 -11.48 -18.72
N LEU A 139 11.24 -11.51 -17.73
CA LEU A 139 11.40 -12.30 -16.51
C LEU A 139 10.25 -13.27 -16.27
N LEU A 140 9.18 -13.22 -17.07
CA LEU A 140 8.01 -14.08 -16.92
C LEU A 140 8.31 -15.49 -17.41
N THR A 141 7.55 -16.46 -16.86
CA THR A 141 7.52 -17.83 -17.36
C THR A 141 6.99 -17.85 -18.79
N ASP A 142 7.52 -18.74 -19.64
CA ASP A 142 7.09 -18.87 -21.03
C ASP A 142 5.62 -19.26 -21.17
N GLU A 143 5.10 -19.99 -20.19
CA GLU A 143 3.71 -20.46 -20.12
C GLU A 143 2.70 -19.39 -19.69
N PHE A 144 3.16 -18.18 -19.24
CA PHE A 144 2.23 -17.15 -18.74
C PHE A 144 1.36 -16.60 -19.87
N PRO A 145 0.00 -16.75 -19.80
CA PRO A 145 -0.88 -16.40 -20.93
C PRO A 145 -0.80 -14.90 -21.27
N GLU A 146 -0.78 -14.59 -22.55
CA GLU A 146 -0.70 -13.21 -23.05
C GLU A 146 -1.91 -12.37 -22.61
N GLU A 147 -3.09 -12.96 -22.58
CA GLU A 147 -4.31 -12.30 -22.10
C GLU A 147 -4.18 -11.87 -20.63
N ARG A 148 -3.68 -12.76 -19.77
CA ARG A 148 -3.42 -12.43 -18.35
C ARG A 148 -2.34 -11.37 -18.20
N ARG A 149 -1.30 -11.40 -19.04
CA ARG A 149 -0.26 -10.37 -19.06
C ARG A 149 -0.84 -8.99 -19.38
N ARG A 150 -1.72 -8.89 -20.38
CA ARG A 150 -2.39 -7.65 -20.75
C ARG A 150 -3.31 -7.16 -19.64
N ALA A 151 -4.11 -8.04 -19.06
CA ALA A 151 -5.01 -7.71 -17.96
C ALA A 151 -4.23 -7.19 -16.74
N ALA A 152 -3.16 -7.89 -16.35
CA ALA A 152 -2.30 -7.46 -15.24
C ALA A 152 -1.59 -6.12 -15.55
N THR A 153 -1.12 -5.92 -16.79
CA THR A 153 -0.52 -4.65 -17.20
C THR A 153 -1.51 -3.50 -17.07
N LEU A 154 -2.75 -3.68 -17.51
CA LEU A 154 -3.81 -2.67 -17.35
C LEU A 154 -4.07 -2.41 -15.86
N ALA A 155 -4.22 -3.45 -15.05
CA ALA A 155 -4.49 -3.33 -13.62
C ALA A 155 -3.37 -2.55 -12.90
N PHE A 156 -2.10 -2.92 -13.09
CA PHE A 156 -0.99 -2.24 -12.43
C PHE A 156 -0.76 -0.82 -12.96
N THR A 157 -0.97 -0.54 -14.24
CA THR A 157 -0.76 0.81 -14.79
C THR A 157 -1.92 1.77 -14.49
N SER A 158 -3.16 1.28 -14.43
CA SER A 158 -4.32 2.11 -14.04
C SER A 158 -4.32 2.45 -12.55
N GLY A 159 -3.71 1.60 -11.71
CA GLY A 159 -3.61 1.83 -10.26
C GLY A 159 -3.02 3.20 -9.92
N GLY A 160 -1.97 3.63 -10.62
CA GLY A 160 -1.38 4.95 -10.44
C GLY A 160 -2.37 6.10 -10.65
N LEU A 161 -3.21 6.02 -11.68
CA LEU A 161 -4.25 7.04 -11.96
C LEU A 161 -5.37 7.00 -10.91
N ILE A 162 -5.78 5.81 -10.50
CA ILE A 162 -6.82 5.62 -9.48
C ILE A 162 -6.34 6.22 -8.14
N TYR A 163 -5.13 5.90 -7.70
CA TYR A 163 -4.59 6.47 -6.47
C TYR A 163 -4.31 7.98 -6.60
N ALA A 164 -3.87 8.47 -7.75
CA ALA A 164 -3.73 9.91 -7.98
C ALA A 164 -5.08 10.64 -7.90
N SER A 165 -6.19 10.04 -8.32
CA SER A 165 -7.52 10.64 -8.18
C SER A 165 -7.95 10.81 -6.72
N SER A 166 -7.43 9.97 -5.80
CA SER A 166 -7.68 10.10 -4.36
C SER A 166 -7.14 11.42 -3.78
N ILE A 167 -6.12 12.04 -4.41
CA ILE A 167 -5.62 13.36 -4.02
C ILE A 167 -6.72 14.41 -4.21
N GLY A 168 -7.45 14.35 -5.33
CA GLY A 168 -8.61 15.23 -5.56
C GLY A 168 -9.71 15.03 -4.53
N VAL A 169 -10.00 13.79 -4.16
CA VAL A 169 -10.97 13.47 -3.09
C VAL A 169 -10.49 14.00 -1.74
N ALA A 170 -9.19 13.85 -1.43
CA ALA A 170 -8.59 14.33 -0.18
C ALA A 170 -8.71 15.85 -0.01
N LEU A 171 -8.60 16.61 -1.10
CA LEU A 171 -8.77 18.07 -1.09
C LEU A 171 -10.20 18.51 -0.77
N ILE A 172 -11.20 17.66 -1.07
CA ILE A 172 -12.61 17.94 -0.82
C ILE A 172 -13.00 17.48 0.59
N ASN A 173 -12.74 16.21 0.93
CA ASN A 173 -13.15 15.62 2.20
C ASN A 173 -12.22 14.48 2.62
N ALA A 174 -11.62 14.60 3.80
CA ALA A 174 -10.67 13.62 4.33
C ALA A 174 -11.33 12.25 4.65
N PHE A 175 -12.55 12.23 5.20
CA PHE A 175 -13.27 10.98 5.45
C PHE A 175 -13.69 10.28 4.15
N ALA A 176 -14.12 11.04 3.13
CA ALA A 176 -14.39 10.49 1.81
C ALA A 176 -13.14 9.87 1.19
N CYS A 177 -11.97 10.47 1.41
CA CYS A 177 -10.68 9.93 0.98
C CYS A 177 -10.38 8.57 1.65
N LEU A 178 -10.59 8.45 2.98
CA LEU A 178 -10.42 7.18 3.68
C LEU A 178 -11.36 6.09 3.13
N ALA A 179 -12.64 6.42 2.92
CA ALA A 179 -13.61 5.51 2.34
C ALA A 179 -13.23 5.10 0.89
N PHE A 180 -12.68 6.02 0.12
CA PHE A 180 -12.20 5.75 -1.23
C PHE A 180 -11.05 4.74 -1.23
N HIS A 181 -10.07 4.90 -0.35
CA HIS A 181 -8.97 3.93 -0.21
C HIS A 181 -9.48 2.54 0.24
N ALA A 182 -10.48 2.48 1.13
CA ALA A 182 -11.10 1.22 1.52
C ALA A 182 -11.81 0.51 0.34
N GLN A 183 -12.40 1.27 -0.59
CA GLN A 183 -13.04 0.72 -1.79
C GLN A 183 -12.03 0.22 -2.82
N ILE A 184 -10.93 0.96 -3.04
CA ILE A 184 -9.86 0.51 -3.95
C ILE A 184 -9.30 -0.83 -3.46
N GLY A 185 -9.09 -0.99 -2.16
CA GLY A 185 -8.65 -2.25 -1.57
C GLY A 185 -9.58 -3.43 -1.92
N ARG A 186 -10.89 -3.24 -1.91
CA ARG A 186 -11.86 -4.30 -2.27
C ARG A 186 -11.85 -4.67 -3.75
N ALA A 187 -11.57 -3.72 -4.63
CA ALA A 187 -11.59 -3.96 -6.08
C ALA A 187 -10.38 -4.78 -6.58
N HIS A 188 -9.38 -4.99 -5.73
CA HIS A 188 -8.14 -5.71 -6.07
C HIS A 188 -8.08 -7.13 -5.45
N VAL A 189 -9.13 -7.57 -4.79
CA VAL A 189 -9.35 -8.94 -4.29
C VAL A 189 -10.25 -9.70 -5.24
#